data_3dd4d748d12da69d43173a77b9479149
#
_entry.id   3dd4d748d12da69d43173a77b9479149
#
_cell.length_a   1.000
_cell.length_b   1.000
_cell.length_c   1.000
_cell.angle_alpha   90.00
_cell.angle_beta   90.00
_cell.angle_gamma   90.00
#
_symmetry.space_group_name_H-M   'P 1'
#
loop_
_entity.id
_entity.type
_entity.pdbx_description
1 polymer ?
#
loop_
_entity_poly.entity_id
_entity_poly.type
_entity_poly.pdbx_seq_one_letter_code
_entity_poly.pdbx_strand_id
1 'polypeptide(L)'
;MDNDRKVIGDIYFAAAIRAQNKYVDNNYDIRGQHLSGCCYRRKKMKVYDELVARGLIAQTTDEEEIKELVNNGKAVFYIGFDPTADSLHVGHFMALCLMKRLQMAGNKPIALIGGGTAMIGDPSGRTDMRQMMTTETIAHNVECFKKQMSRFIDFSEGKALLVNNADWLLDLNYIDVLREVGPHFSVNNMLRAECYKQRMEKGLSFLEFNYMIMQSYDFYELFQKYGCNMQFGGDDQWSNMLGGTELIRRKLGKDAYAMTITLLLNSEGKKMGKTQKGAVWLDPNKTSPFEFY
;
A
#
# COMPACT_ATOMS: atom_id res chain seq x y z
N MET A 1 11.51 24.68 -17.37
CA MET A 1 11.94 23.48 -16.62
C MET A 1 10.85 22.84 -15.74
N ASP A 2 9.88 23.56 -15.21
CA ASP A 2 8.84 22.95 -14.33
C ASP A 2 7.66 22.35 -15.14
N ASN A 3 7.40 22.89 -16.31
CA ASN A 3 6.31 22.43 -17.19
C ASN A 3 6.61 21.08 -17.85
N ASP A 4 7.87 20.82 -18.20
CA ASP A 4 8.28 19.56 -18.85
C ASP A 4 8.24 18.37 -17.87
N ARG A 5 8.49 18.63 -16.57
CA ARG A 5 8.42 17.60 -15.51
C ARG A 5 6.99 17.20 -15.18
N LYS A 6 6.04 18.10 -15.32
CA LYS A 6 4.61 17.82 -15.15
C LYS A 6 4.08 16.97 -16.30
N VAL A 7 4.48 17.31 -17.52
CA VAL A 7 4.12 16.56 -18.75
C VAL A 7 4.66 15.13 -18.71
N ILE A 8 5.86 14.91 -18.18
CA ILE A 8 6.46 13.58 -18.08
C ILE A 8 5.69 12.71 -17.06
N GLY A 9 5.32 13.25 -15.89
CA GLY A 9 4.48 12.55 -14.92
C GLY A 9 3.11 12.16 -15.48
N ASP A 10 2.51 13.05 -16.26
CA ASP A 10 1.22 12.83 -16.91
C ASP A 10 1.31 11.77 -18.04
N ILE A 11 2.45 11.70 -18.74
CA ILE A 11 2.69 10.68 -19.78
C ILE A 11 2.83 9.28 -19.18
N TYR A 12 3.55 9.12 -18.06
CA TYR A 12 3.64 7.83 -17.36
C TYR A 12 2.30 7.36 -16.83
N PHE A 13 1.56 8.28 -16.22
CA PHE A 13 0.22 8.00 -15.72
C PHE A 13 -0.72 7.64 -16.87
N ALA A 14 -0.69 8.38 -17.97
CA ALA A 14 -1.49 8.10 -19.16
C ALA A 14 -1.07 6.79 -19.84
N ALA A 15 0.22 6.45 -19.89
CA ALA A 15 0.70 5.19 -20.45
C ALA A 15 0.32 3.98 -19.58
N ALA A 16 0.44 4.09 -18.25
CA ALA A 16 0.01 3.05 -17.31
C ALA A 16 -1.51 2.85 -17.36
N ILE A 17 -2.29 3.94 -17.42
CA ILE A 17 -3.76 3.88 -17.60
C ILE A 17 -4.10 3.33 -18.99
N ARG A 18 -3.41 3.70 -20.06
CA ARG A 18 -3.65 3.17 -21.41
C ARG A 18 -3.28 1.70 -21.53
N ALA A 19 -2.18 1.27 -20.94
CA ALA A 19 -1.83 -0.16 -20.88
C ALA A 19 -2.88 -0.96 -20.10
N GLN A 20 -3.41 -0.40 -19.01
CA GLN A 20 -4.51 -0.98 -18.26
C GLN A 20 -5.85 -0.92 -19.01
N ASN A 21 -6.12 0.16 -19.78
CA ASN A 21 -7.36 0.30 -20.56
C ASN A 21 -7.35 -0.52 -21.86
N LYS A 22 -6.19 -0.85 -22.42
CA LYS A 22 -6.09 -1.67 -23.63
C LYS A 22 -6.71 -3.08 -23.49
N TYR A 23 -6.83 -3.58 -22.25
CA TYR A 23 -7.56 -4.82 -21.93
C TYR A 23 -9.09 -4.61 -21.83
N VAL A 24 -9.57 -3.38 -21.66
CA VAL A 24 -10.99 -3.06 -21.54
C VAL A 24 -11.61 -2.70 -22.92
N ASP A 25 -10.80 -2.24 -23.86
CA ASP A 25 -11.25 -1.74 -25.18
C ASP A 25 -11.18 -2.76 -26.31
N ASN A 26 -10.81 -4.03 -26.05
CA ASN A 26 -10.84 -5.09 -27.07
C ASN A 26 -12.27 -5.54 -27.41
N ASN A 27 -13.06 -4.62 -28.00
CA ASN A 27 -14.30 -4.95 -28.71
C ASN A 27 -14.37 -4.22 -30.07
N TYR A 28 -13.27 -4.28 -30.79
CA TYR A 28 -13.32 -4.21 -32.23
C TYR A 28 -13.30 -5.65 -32.77
N ASP A 29 -14.35 -6.02 -33.50
CA ASP A 29 -14.32 -7.19 -34.37
C ASP A 29 -13.08 -7.04 -35.29
N ILE A 30 -12.39 -8.16 -35.51
CA ILE A 30 -11.20 -8.28 -36.38
C ILE A 30 -11.45 -7.76 -37.82
N ARG A 31 -12.66 -7.36 -38.16
CA ARG A 31 -13.07 -6.90 -39.47
C ARG A 31 -13.52 -5.44 -39.58
N GLY A 32 -13.37 -4.64 -38.50
CA GLY A 32 -13.66 -3.20 -38.59
C GLY A 32 -15.10 -2.81 -38.88
N GLN A 33 -16.09 -3.67 -38.64
CA GLN A 33 -17.48 -3.37 -38.90
C GLN A 33 -18.16 -2.80 -37.66
N HIS A 34 -18.70 -1.59 -37.82
CA HIS A 34 -19.60 -0.95 -36.88
C HIS A 34 -20.88 -1.76 -36.72
N LEU A 35 -21.11 -2.38 -35.61
CA LEU A 35 -22.42 -2.93 -35.24
C LEU A 35 -23.33 -1.76 -34.83
N SER A 36 -24.06 -1.23 -35.80
CA SER A 36 -25.17 -0.29 -35.60
C SER A 36 -26.36 -1.05 -34.99
N GLY A 37 -26.86 -0.59 -33.87
CA GLY A 37 -28.23 -0.84 -33.45
C GLY A 37 -28.47 -1.81 -32.29
N CYS A 38 -27.73 -1.75 -31.23
CA CYS A 38 -28.28 -2.13 -29.92
C CYS A 38 -27.60 -1.33 -28.80
N CYS A 39 -28.32 -0.39 -28.24
CA CYS A 39 -27.87 0.42 -27.13
C CYS A 39 -27.82 -0.44 -25.85
N TYR A 40 -26.94 -1.43 -25.82
CA TYR A 40 -26.56 -2.09 -24.58
C TYR A 40 -25.76 -1.08 -23.78
N ARG A 41 -26.38 -0.37 -22.83
CA ARG A 41 -25.67 0.31 -21.73
C ARG A 41 -24.83 -0.77 -21.03
N ARG A 42 -23.57 -0.93 -21.45
CA ARG A 42 -22.63 -1.77 -20.71
C ARG A 42 -22.63 -1.27 -19.26
N LYS A 43 -23.12 -2.09 -18.34
CA LYS A 43 -23.04 -1.82 -16.92
C LYS A 43 -21.54 -1.71 -16.62
N LYS A 44 -21.08 -0.49 -16.27
CA LYS A 44 -19.67 -0.25 -15.96
C LYS A 44 -19.26 -1.23 -14.87
N MET A 45 -18.24 -2.05 -15.11
CA MET A 45 -17.74 -3.01 -14.12
C MET A 45 -17.38 -2.26 -12.84
N LYS A 46 -17.81 -2.74 -11.69
CA LYS A 46 -17.46 -2.13 -10.40
C LYS A 46 -15.99 -2.40 -10.09
N VAL A 47 -15.36 -1.52 -9.27
CA VAL A 47 -13.91 -1.51 -9.09
C VAL A 47 -13.38 -2.80 -8.46
N TYR A 48 -14.10 -3.42 -7.51
CA TYR A 48 -13.70 -4.70 -6.93
C TYR A 48 -13.69 -5.81 -7.99
N ASP A 49 -14.76 -5.91 -8.77
CA ASP A 49 -14.88 -6.92 -9.82
C ASP A 49 -13.79 -6.74 -10.91
N GLU A 50 -13.38 -5.50 -11.15
CA GLU A 50 -12.25 -5.20 -12.04
C GLU A 50 -10.92 -5.68 -11.46
N LEU A 51 -10.67 -5.46 -10.16
CA LEU A 51 -9.45 -5.94 -9.50
C LEU A 51 -9.37 -7.47 -9.54
N VAL A 52 -10.50 -8.16 -9.32
CA VAL A 52 -10.61 -9.63 -9.45
C VAL A 52 -10.31 -10.07 -10.89
N ALA A 53 -10.96 -9.46 -11.88
CA ALA A 53 -10.77 -9.80 -13.28
C ALA A 53 -9.31 -9.59 -13.78
N ARG A 54 -8.56 -8.69 -13.11
CA ARG A 54 -7.13 -8.45 -13.39
C ARG A 54 -6.19 -9.35 -12.60
N GLY A 55 -6.70 -10.22 -11.71
CA GLY A 55 -5.89 -11.07 -10.83
C GLY A 55 -5.05 -10.27 -9.82
N LEU A 56 -5.52 -9.10 -9.41
CA LEU A 56 -4.78 -8.21 -8.50
C LEU A 56 -5.02 -8.53 -7.02
N ILE A 57 -6.12 -9.19 -6.67
CA ILE A 57 -6.44 -9.54 -5.28
C ILE A 57 -5.76 -10.87 -4.93
N ALA A 58 -5.02 -10.89 -3.82
CA ALA A 58 -4.38 -12.10 -3.30
C ALA A 58 -5.17 -12.68 -2.12
N GLN A 59 -5.41 -11.90 -1.07
CA GLN A 59 -6.13 -12.33 0.14
C GLN A 59 -7.08 -11.24 0.64
N THR A 60 -8.16 -11.65 1.29
CA THR A 60 -9.16 -10.78 1.92
C THR A 60 -9.57 -11.34 3.26
N THR A 61 -9.84 -10.49 4.25
CA THR A 61 -10.40 -10.93 5.55
C THR A 61 -11.87 -11.27 5.46
N ASP A 62 -12.64 -10.53 4.66
CA ASP A 62 -14.05 -10.74 4.37
C ASP A 62 -14.34 -10.21 2.96
N GLU A 63 -14.56 -11.10 2.01
CA GLU A 63 -14.72 -10.73 0.60
C GLU A 63 -16.00 -9.92 0.35
N GLU A 64 -17.11 -10.33 0.94
CA GLU A 64 -18.41 -9.71 0.69
C GLU A 64 -18.48 -8.29 1.27
N GLU A 65 -18.02 -8.09 2.50
CA GLU A 65 -17.99 -6.78 3.12
C GLU A 65 -17.00 -5.84 2.42
N ILE A 66 -15.81 -6.32 2.06
CA ILE A 66 -14.81 -5.55 1.31
C ILE A 66 -15.37 -5.12 -0.04
N LYS A 67 -16.04 -6.03 -0.76
CA LYS A 67 -16.69 -5.76 -2.04
C LYS A 67 -17.79 -4.71 -1.91
N GLU A 68 -18.61 -4.81 -0.87
CA GLU A 68 -19.66 -3.83 -0.60
C GLU A 68 -19.07 -2.44 -0.31
N LEU A 69 -18.07 -2.35 0.57
CA LEU A 69 -17.40 -1.10 0.91
C LEU A 69 -16.74 -0.44 -0.31
N VAL A 70 -15.91 -1.20 -1.01
CA VAL A 70 -15.09 -0.71 -2.12
C VAL A 70 -15.95 -0.31 -3.33
N ASN A 71 -16.94 -1.11 -3.68
CA ASN A 71 -17.81 -0.87 -4.83
C ASN A 71 -18.79 0.28 -4.64
N ASN A 72 -19.07 0.70 -3.41
CA ASN A 72 -20.01 1.77 -3.10
C ASN A 72 -19.32 3.04 -2.59
N GLY A 73 -17.99 3.13 -2.67
CA GLY A 73 -17.23 4.30 -2.25
C GLY A 73 -17.26 4.57 -0.75
N LYS A 74 -17.49 3.53 0.06
CA LYS A 74 -17.59 3.61 1.53
C LYS A 74 -16.27 3.27 2.25
N ALA A 75 -15.27 2.77 1.53
CA ALA A 75 -13.99 2.43 2.13
C ALA A 75 -13.20 3.71 2.41
N VAL A 76 -12.85 3.89 3.68
CA VAL A 76 -11.77 4.77 4.12
C VAL A 76 -10.58 3.86 4.39
N PHE A 77 -9.58 3.90 3.55
CA PHE A 77 -8.53 2.90 3.56
C PHE A 77 -7.13 3.51 3.58
N TYR A 78 -6.17 2.78 4.14
CA TYR A 78 -4.79 3.22 4.10
C TYR A 78 -3.86 2.21 3.44
N ILE A 79 -2.76 2.73 2.91
CA ILE A 79 -1.57 1.99 2.50
C ILE A 79 -0.37 2.66 3.15
N GLY A 80 0.50 1.84 3.77
CA GLY A 80 1.73 2.30 4.42
C GLY A 80 2.93 2.29 3.47
N PHE A 81 3.79 3.30 3.62
CA PHE A 81 4.99 3.50 2.82
C PHE A 81 6.16 3.90 3.72
N ASP A 82 7.04 2.97 4.03
CA ASP A 82 8.25 3.27 4.79
C ASP A 82 9.27 4.03 3.93
N PRO A 83 9.69 5.25 4.34
CA PRO A 83 10.58 6.11 3.55
C PRO A 83 12.05 5.65 3.64
N THR A 84 12.32 4.44 3.14
CA THR A 84 13.64 3.78 3.19
C THR A 84 14.60 4.22 2.08
N ALA A 85 14.22 5.21 1.28
CA ALA A 85 15.02 5.88 0.25
C ALA A 85 14.38 7.23 -0.07
N ASP A 86 15.12 8.09 -0.77
CA ASP A 86 14.67 9.40 -1.24
C ASP A 86 13.79 9.35 -2.51
N SER A 87 13.37 8.17 -2.94
CA SER A 87 12.42 7.97 -4.04
C SER A 87 11.57 6.74 -3.82
N LEU A 88 10.34 6.80 -4.30
CA LEU A 88 9.48 5.65 -4.52
C LEU A 88 10.04 4.80 -5.67
N HIS A 89 9.74 3.50 -5.67
CA HIS A 89 10.14 2.56 -6.72
C HIS A 89 8.91 1.85 -7.33
N VAL A 90 9.12 1.04 -8.36
CA VAL A 90 8.05 0.34 -9.09
C VAL A 90 7.10 -0.46 -8.19
N GLY A 91 7.57 -1.04 -7.10
CA GLY A 91 6.70 -1.73 -6.13
C GLY A 91 5.71 -0.78 -5.45
N HIS A 92 6.14 0.44 -5.10
CA HIS A 92 5.26 1.48 -4.58
C HIS A 92 4.30 2.01 -5.65
N PHE A 93 4.73 2.04 -6.92
CA PHE A 93 3.88 2.45 -8.03
C PHE A 93 2.62 1.60 -8.16
N MET A 94 2.73 0.28 -7.99
CA MET A 94 1.57 -0.61 -7.98
C MET A 94 0.56 -0.24 -6.89
N ALA A 95 1.05 0.03 -5.68
CA ALA A 95 0.21 0.46 -4.56
C ALA A 95 -0.46 1.83 -4.82
N LEU A 96 0.26 2.78 -5.42
CA LEU A 96 -0.28 4.08 -5.81
C LEU A 96 -1.33 3.96 -6.92
N CYS A 97 -1.13 3.07 -7.89
CA CYS A 97 -2.13 2.79 -8.94
C CYS A 97 -3.42 2.23 -8.34
N LEU A 98 -3.33 1.29 -7.40
CA LEU A 98 -4.48 0.78 -6.67
C LEU A 98 -5.18 1.91 -5.91
N MET A 99 -4.42 2.68 -5.12
CA MET A 99 -4.93 3.80 -4.33
C MET A 99 -5.68 4.81 -5.21
N LYS A 100 -5.09 5.19 -6.35
CA LYS A 100 -5.72 6.10 -7.32
C LYS A 100 -7.01 5.52 -7.89
N ARG A 101 -7.01 4.24 -8.24
CA ARG A 101 -8.17 3.57 -8.81
C ARG A 101 -9.34 3.52 -7.84
N LEU A 102 -9.08 3.21 -6.59
CA LEU A 102 -10.07 3.24 -5.51
C LEU A 102 -10.56 4.66 -5.22
N GLN A 103 -9.67 5.66 -5.24
CA GLN A 103 -10.05 7.06 -5.13
C GLN A 103 -11.01 7.50 -6.24
N MET A 104 -10.71 7.12 -7.50
CA MET A 104 -11.59 7.40 -8.65
C MET A 104 -12.96 6.70 -8.55
N ALA A 105 -13.05 5.61 -7.79
CA ALA A 105 -14.30 4.92 -7.50
C ALA A 105 -15.07 5.50 -6.30
N GLY A 106 -14.59 6.61 -5.72
CA GLY A 106 -15.24 7.34 -4.63
C GLY A 106 -14.77 6.96 -3.23
N ASN A 107 -13.83 6.01 -3.09
CA ASN A 107 -13.25 5.66 -1.79
C ASN A 107 -12.23 6.71 -1.33
N LYS A 108 -11.98 6.78 -0.02
CA LYS A 108 -11.10 7.78 0.59
C LYS A 108 -9.76 7.15 0.98
N PRO A 109 -8.68 7.39 0.23
CA PRO A 109 -7.36 6.90 0.57
C PRO A 109 -6.69 7.72 1.66
N ILE A 110 -5.93 7.05 2.52
CA ILE A 110 -4.96 7.60 3.44
C ILE A 110 -3.59 7.06 3.06
N ALA A 111 -2.71 7.93 2.59
CA ALA A 111 -1.30 7.58 2.39
C ALA A 111 -0.58 7.76 3.73
N LEU A 112 -0.19 6.63 4.35
CA LEU A 112 0.56 6.63 5.60
C LEU A 112 2.04 6.57 5.30
N ILE A 113 2.77 7.61 5.64
CA ILE A 113 4.24 7.59 5.59
C ILE A 113 4.76 7.03 6.93
N GLY A 114 5.56 5.98 6.85
CA GLY A 114 6.12 5.28 7.98
C GLY A 114 7.37 5.96 8.56
N GLY A 115 7.27 7.25 8.96
CA GLY A 115 8.41 7.96 9.55
C GLY A 115 8.89 7.34 10.88
N GLY A 116 7.98 6.86 11.71
CA GLY A 116 8.27 6.14 12.94
C GLY A 116 8.70 4.69 12.68
N THR A 117 7.93 3.95 11.85
CA THR A 117 8.24 2.54 11.53
C THR A 117 9.54 2.37 10.75
N ALA A 118 9.96 3.36 9.96
CA ALA A 118 11.25 3.34 9.25
C ALA A 118 12.46 3.35 10.19
N MET A 119 12.31 3.82 11.43
CA MET A 119 13.37 3.76 12.45
C MET A 119 13.61 2.34 12.94
N ILE A 120 12.63 1.45 12.80
CA ILE A 120 12.67 0.05 13.20
C ILE A 120 13.02 -0.84 12.00
N GLY A 121 12.24 -0.73 10.93
CA GLY A 121 12.38 -1.48 9.69
C GLY A 121 11.58 -2.78 9.67
N ASP A 122 10.74 -2.89 8.63
CA ASP A 122 9.90 -4.07 8.36
C ASP A 122 10.73 -5.32 8.07
N PRO A 123 10.57 -6.42 8.82
CA PRO A 123 11.24 -7.70 8.55
C PRO A 123 10.59 -8.52 7.44
N SER A 124 9.36 -8.18 7.02
CA SER A 124 8.56 -8.98 6.07
C SER A 124 9.28 -9.19 4.73
N GLY A 125 9.33 -10.45 4.28
CA GLY A 125 9.94 -10.81 3.00
C GLY A 125 11.45 -10.57 2.91
N ARG A 126 12.16 -10.55 4.05
CA ARG A 126 13.62 -10.31 4.12
C ARG A 126 14.33 -11.42 4.89
N THR A 127 15.59 -11.60 4.52
CA THR A 127 16.49 -12.53 5.22
C THR A 127 17.43 -11.82 6.20
N ASP A 128 17.67 -10.52 6.01
CA ASP A 128 18.64 -9.75 6.80
C ASP A 128 17.99 -8.52 7.43
N MET A 129 18.49 -8.11 8.59
CA MET A 129 18.05 -6.91 9.28
C MET A 129 18.33 -5.66 8.43
N ARG A 130 17.43 -4.67 8.49
CA ARG A 130 17.64 -3.38 7.82
C ARG A 130 18.74 -2.59 8.54
N GLN A 131 19.52 -1.85 7.76
CA GLN A 131 20.39 -0.82 8.34
C GLN A 131 19.53 0.30 8.91
N MET A 132 19.86 0.73 10.11
CA MET A 132 19.21 1.87 10.75
C MET A 132 19.58 3.16 10.02
N MET A 133 18.57 3.95 9.71
CA MET A 133 18.73 5.28 9.12
C MET A 133 18.72 6.35 10.22
N THR A 134 19.39 7.48 9.96
CA THR A 134 19.30 8.63 10.86
C THR A 134 17.94 9.32 10.73
N THR A 135 17.52 10.04 11.77
CA THR A 135 16.27 10.80 11.78
C THR A 135 16.21 11.85 10.68
N GLU A 136 17.35 12.49 10.37
CA GLU A 136 17.47 13.48 9.28
C GLU A 136 17.28 12.84 7.92
N THR A 137 17.85 11.65 7.70
CA THR A 137 17.65 10.89 6.44
C THR A 137 16.19 10.49 6.28
N ILE A 138 15.54 10.02 7.34
CA ILE A 138 14.11 9.66 7.30
C ILE A 138 13.27 10.90 7.00
N ALA A 139 13.51 12.03 7.66
CA ALA A 139 12.78 13.28 7.43
C ALA A 139 12.93 13.76 5.97
N HIS A 140 14.13 13.71 5.41
CA HIS A 140 14.36 14.01 4.00
C HIS A 140 13.57 13.10 3.06
N ASN A 141 13.60 11.80 3.30
CA ASN A 141 12.88 10.81 2.49
C ASN A 141 11.36 10.98 2.58
N VAL A 142 10.84 11.34 3.77
CA VAL A 142 9.41 11.68 3.97
C VAL A 142 8.98 12.79 3.02
N GLU A 143 9.74 13.88 2.94
CA GLU A 143 9.42 14.99 2.05
C GLU A 143 9.52 14.61 0.56
N CYS A 144 10.47 13.76 0.20
CA CYS A 144 10.56 13.20 -1.15
C CYS A 144 9.32 12.37 -1.50
N PHE A 145 8.85 11.52 -0.58
CA PHE A 145 7.65 10.69 -0.78
C PHE A 145 6.39 11.54 -0.92
N LYS A 146 6.19 12.53 -0.04
CA LYS A 146 5.05 13.47 -0.13
C LYS A 146 4.96 14.11 -1.51
N LYS A 147 6.09 14.63 -2.00
CA LYS A 147 6.17 15.28 -3.31
C LYS A 147 5.86 14.32 -4.47
N GLN A 148 6.33 13.09 -4.40
CA GLN A 148 6.06 12.10 -5.44
C GLN A 148 4.62 11.60 -5.41
N MET A 149 4.07 11.29 -4.23
CA MET A 149 2.70 10.80 -4.06
C MET A 149 1.65 11.82 -4.54
N SER A 150 1.90 13.11 -4.33
CA SER A 150 1.01 14.19 -4.77
C SER A 150 0.84 14.29 -6.28
N ARG A 151 1.66 13.59 -7.07
CA ARG A 151 1.48 13.48 -8.52
C ARG A 151 0.44 12.43 -8.92
N PHE A 152 0.16 11.47 -8.04
CA PHE A 152 -0.74 10.35 -8.30
C PHE A 152 -2.08 10.52 -7.60
N ILE A 153 -2.06 10.92 -6.34
CA ILE A 153 -3.22 11.01 -5.46
C ILE A 153 -3.66 12.46 -5.33
N ASP A 154 -4.95 12.67 -5.41
CA ASP A 154 -5.57 13.97 -5.17
C ASP A 154 -5.76 14.14 -3.65
N PHE A 155 -4.89 14.95 -3.04
CA PHE A 155 -4.92 15.29 -1.62
C PHE A 155 -5.69 16.57 -1.32
N SER A 156 -6.48 17.10 -2.26
CA SER A 156 -7.35 18.22 -1.97
C SER A 156 -8.36 17.88 -0.88
N GLU A 157 -8.91 18.89 -0.23
CA GLU A 157 -9.79 18.75 0.93
C GLU A 157 -10.90 17.71 0.72
N GLY A 158 -11.01 16.77 1.66
CA GLY A 158 -12.00 15.69 1.65
C GLY A 158 -11.75 14.55 0.65
N LYS A 159 -10.70 14.61 -0.17
CA LYS A 159 -10.40 13.60 -1.21
C LYS A 159 -9.47 12.49 -0.74
N ALA A 160 -8.40 12.85 -0.06
CA ALA A 160 -7.43 11.93 0.52
C ALA A 160 -6.71 12.58 1.70
N LEU A 161 -6.06 11.76 2.52
CA LEU A 161 -5.18 12.21 3.59
C LEU A 161 -3.75 11.71 3.33
N LEU A 162 -2.79 12.53 3.74
CA LEU A 162 -1.38 12.15 3.80
C LEU A 162 -0.93 12.39 5.24
N VAL A 163 -0.55 11.33 5.94
CA VAL A 163 -0.22 11.33 7.35
C VAL A 163 1.13 10.64 7.60
N ASN A 164 1.76 10.96 8.72
CA ASN A 164 3.03 10.36 9.13
C ASN A 164 2.83 9.65 10.48
N ASN A 165 3.18 8.37 10.59
CA ASN A 165 3.02 7.65 11.84
C ASN A 165 4.01 8.09 12.93
N ALA A 166 5.05 8.85 12.59
CA ALA A 166 5.90 9.51 13.57
C ALA A 166 5.10 10.44 14.50
N ASP A 167 3.97 11.04 14.00
CA ASP A 167 3.14 11.97 14.73
C ASP A 167 2.44 11.34 15.95
N TRP A 168 2.39 10.02 16.04
CA TRP A 168 1.85 9.30 17.21
C TRP A 168 2.82 8.27 17.79
N LEU A 169 3.63 7.60 16.96
CA LEU A 169 4.51 6.54 17.45
C LEU A 169 5.65 7.08 18.33
N LEU A 170 6.15 8.29 18.05
CA LEU A 170 7.28 8.86 18.81
C LEU A 170 6.90 9.36 20.19
N ASP A 171 5.62 9.69 20.39
CA ASP A 171 5.09 10.18 21.67
C ASP A 171 4.55 9.06 22.57
N LEU A 172 4.57 7.80 22.09
CA LEU A 172 4.06 6.66 22.86
C LEU A 172 4.94 6.36 24.08
N ASN A 173 4.31 6.32 25.25
CA ASN A 173 4.97 5.80 26.44
C ASN A 173 5.07 4.27 26.33
N TYR A 174 6.28 3.75 26.51
CA TYR A 174 6.56 2.30 26.39
C TYR A 174 5.74 1.45 27.36
N ILE A 175 5.58 1.89 28.61
CA ILE A 175 4.82 1.16 29.62
C ILE A 175 3.34 1.14 29.29
N ASP A 176 2.81 2.26 28.77
CA ASP A 176 1.40 2.34 28.36
C ASP A 176 1.13 1.43 27.17
N VAL A 177 2.02 1.37 26.19
CA VAL A 177 1.92 0.42 25.05
C VAL A 177 1.92 -1.03 25.56
N LEU A 178 2.82 -1.39 26.47
CA LEU A 178 2.86 -2.74 27.03
C LEU A 178 1.57 -3.10 27.78
N ARG A 179 0.97 -2.15 28.51
CA ARG A 179 -0.25 -2.39 29.29
C ARG A 179 -1.52 -2.39 28.45
N GLU A 180 -1.61 -1.49 27.49
CA GLU A 180 -2.84 -1.23 26.73
C GLU A 180 -2.91 -2.01 25.40
N VAL A 181 -1.77 -2.27 24.79
CA VAL A 181 -1.67 -2.96 23.50
C VAL A 181 -1.13 -4.37 23.65
N GLY A 182 -0.11 -4.56 24.46
CA GLY A 182 0.58 -5.83 24.67
C GLY A 182 -0.35 -7.03 24.99
N PRO A 183 -1.38 -6.92 25.86
CA PRO A 183 -2.27 -8.04 26.16
C PRO A 183 -3.05 -8.57 24.96
N HIS A 184 -3.16 -7.80 23.89
CA HIS A 184 -3.87 -8.20 22.67
C HIS A 184 -3.02 -9.03 21.71
N PHE A 185 -1.70 -9.14 21.94
CA PHE A 185 -0.77 -9.89 21.12
C PHE A 185 -0.24 -11.13 21.83
N SER A 186 -0.37 -12.28 21.21
CA SER A 186 0.23 -13.53 21.68
C SER A 186 1.56 -13.74 21.01
N VAL A 187 2.64 -13.78 21.78
CA VAL A 187 3.99 -14.07 21.27
C VAL A 187 4.03 -15.37 20.47
N ASN A 188 3.35 -16.43 20.95
CA ASN A 188 3.31 -17.70 20.25
C ASN A 188 2.62 -17.59 18.87
N ASN A 189 1.59 -16.76 18.75
CA ASN A 189 0.93 -16.54 17.46
C ASN A 189 1.81 -15.67 16.53
N MET A 190 2.42 -14.63 17.08
CA MET A 190 3.33 -13.77 16.31
C MET A 190 4.51 -14.58 15.73
N LEU A 191 5.14 -15.46 16.53
CA LEU A 191 6.25 -16.29 16.06
C LEU A 191 5.86 -17.28 14.96
N ARG A 192 4.58 -17.63 14.82
CA ARG A 192 4.06 -18.45 13.72
C ARG A 192 3.80 -17.66 12.45
N ALA A 193 3.78 -16.33 12.53
CA ALA A 193 3.48 -15.46 11.40
C ALA A 193 4.54 -15.58 10.30
N GLU A 194 4.10 -15.60 9.03
CA GLU A 194 4.98 -15.78 7.88
C GLU A 194 6.06 -14.71 7.80
N CYS A 195 5.74 -13.46 8.19
CA CYS A 195 6.68 -12.35 8.17
C CYS A 195 7.92 -12.57 9.05
N TYR A 196 7.87 -13.46 10.05
CA TYR A 196 9.01 -13.74 10.93
C TYR A 196 9.77 -15.03 10.59
N LYS A 197 9.17 -15.99 9.88
CA LYS A 197 9.78 -17.31 9.64
C LYS A 197 11.20 -17.24 9.08
N GLN A 198 11.40 -16.46 8.01
CA GLN A 198 12.72 -16.34 7.38
C GLN A 198 13.75 -15.63 8.28
N ARG A 199 13.28 -14.72 9.12
CA ARG A 199 14.14 -14.01 10.06
C ARG A 199 14.53 -14.87 11.26
N MET A 200 13.65 -15.76 11.72
CA MET A 200 13.93 -16.64 12.86
C MET A 200 15.12 -17.56 12.59
N GLU A 201 15.31 -18.03 11.36
CA GLU A 201 16.43 -18.87 10.98
C GLU A 201 17.80 -18.15 11.14
N LYS A 202 17.83 -16.82 10.96
CA LYS A 202 19.04 -15.98 11.06
C LYS A 202 19.12 -15.14 12.33
N GLY A 203 18.13 -15.26 13.21
CA GLY A 203 18.01 -14.50 14.43
C GLY A 203 17.14 -13.25 14.27
N LEU A 204 15.87 -13.35 14.71
CA LEU A 204 14.93 -12.23 14.79
C LEU A 204 15.25 -11.36 16.00
N SER A 205 15.52 -10.08 15.80
CA SER A 205 15.75 -9.16 16.92
C SER A 205 14.43 -8.74 17.58
N PHE A 206 14.50 -8.37 18.87
CA PHE A 206 13.36 -7.81 19.59
C PHE A 206 12.82 -6.54 18.89
N LEU A 207 13.71 -5.73 18.31
CA LEU A 207 13.35 -4.56 17.53
C LEU A 207 12.41 -4.92 16.37
N GLU A 208 12.84 -5.84 15.50
CA GLU A 208 12.06 -6.30 14.34
C GLU A 208 10.75 -6.99 14.76
N PHE A 209 10.77 -7.73 15.88
CA PHE A 209 9.59 -8.40 16.42
C PHE A 209 8.48 -7.43 16.80
N ASN A 210 8.81 -6.21 17.22
CA ASN A 210 7.82 -5.18 17.55
C ASN A 210 7.20 -4.50 16.33
N TYR A 211 7.73 -4.69 15.12
CA TYR A 211 7.21 -4.02 13.92
C TYR A 211 5.72 -4.31 13.68
N MET A 212 5.30 -5.58 13.81
CA MET A 212 3.89 -5.96 13.67
C MET A 212 2.99 -5.21 14.66
N ILE A 213 3.42 -5.01 15.90
CA ILE A 213 2.67 -4.29 16.92
C ILE A 213 2.51 -2.83 16.53
N MET A 214 3.58 -2.18 16.03
CA MET A 214 3.55 -0.79 15.59
C MET A 214 2.63 -0.60 14.39
N GLN A 215 2.71 -1.45 13.37
CA GLN A 215 1.82 -1.39 12.21
C GLN A 215 0.36 -1.65 12.60
N SER A 216 0.12 -2.54 13.57
CA SER A 216 -1.22 -2.78 14.09
C SER A 216 -1.75 -1.57 14.86
N TYR A 217 -0.88 -0.88 15.60
CA TYR A 217 -1.22 0.36 16.29
C TYR A 217 -1.52 1.49 15.30
N ASP A 218 -0.80 1.58 14.19
CA ASP A 218 -1.11 2.52 13.11
C ASP A 218 -2.55 2.35 12.61
N PHE A 219 -2.97 1.10 12.34
CA PHE A 219 -4.35 0.86 11.89
C PHE A 219 -5.37 1.26 12.97
N TYR A 220 -5.11 0.92 14.23
CA TYR A 220 -5.96 1.29 15.36
C TYR A 220 -6.09 2.82 15.51
N GLU A 221 -4.99 3.59 15.39
CA GLU A 221 -5.00 5.05 15.41
C GLU A 221 -5.76 5.65 14.23
N LEU A 222 -5.50 5.16 13.02
CA LEU A 222 -6.18 5.61 11.81
C LEU A 222 -7.69 5.32 11.87
N PHE A 223 -8.08 4.17 12.45
CA PHE A 223 -9.49 3.82 12.65
C PHE A 223 -10.18 4.82 13.56
N GLN A 224 -9.56 5.18 14.69
CA GLN A 224 -10.14 6.11 15.65
C GLN A 224 -10.16 7.55 15.14
N LYS A 225 -9.05 8.02 14.56
CA LYS A 225 -8.90 9.43 14.17
C LYS A 225 -9.61 9.76 12.87
N TYR A 226 -9.64 8.84 11.91
CA TYR A 226 -10.10 9.13 10.55
C TYR A 226 -11.20 8.20 10.04
N GLY A 227 -11.68 7.27 10.87
CA GLY A 227 -12.67 6.27 10.46
C GLY A 227 -12.14 5.29 9.41
N CYS A 228 -10.81 5.05 9.41
CA CYS A 228 -10.16 4.13 8.48
C CYS A 228 -10.62 2.69 8.75
N ASN A 229 -11.45 2.14 7.88
CA ASN A 229 -12.05 0.82 8.05
C ASN A 229 -11.37 -0.29 7.25
N MET A 230 -10.36 0.06 6.42
CA MET A 230 -9.65 -0.92 5.59
C MET A 230 -8.15 -0.65 5.52
N GLN A 231 -7.36 -1.73 5.48
CA GLN A 231 -5.95 -1.69 5.14
C GLN A 231 -5.70 -2.44 3.83
N PHE A 232 -4.91 -1.83 2.94
CA PHE A 232 -4.38 -2.51 1.76
C PHE A 232 -2.86 -2.61 1.82
N GLY A 233 -2.33 -3.70 1.26
CA GLY A 233 -0.88 -3.92 1.20
C GLY A 233 -0.50 -4.97 0.17
N GLY A 234 0.80 -5.19 0.00
CA GLY A 234 1.32 -6.35 -0.73
C GLY A 234 1.06 -7.64 0.06
N ASP A 235 1.07 -8.77 -0.62
CA ASP A 235 0.76 -10.07 0.01
C ASP A 235 1.74 -10.47 1.13
N ASP A 236 2.96 -9.95 1.09
CA ASP A 236 3.95 -10.08 2.16
C ASP A 236 3.57 -9.38 3.48
N GLN A 237 2.58 -8.48 3.45
CA GLN A 237 2.10 -7.72 4.61
C GLN A 237 0.93 -8.39 5.34
N TRP A 238 0.42 -9.52 4.84
CA TRP A 238 -0.80 -10.14 5.36
C TRP A 238 -0.81 -10.32 6.87
N SER A 239 0.26 -10.90 7.42
CA SER A 239 0.36 -11.15 8.87
C SER A 239 0.33 -9.86 9.71
N ASN A 240 1.00 -8.80 9.23
CA ASN A 240 1.00 -7.49 9.92
C ASN A 240 -0.40 -6.87 9.88
N MET A 241 -1.10 -6.98 8.74
CA MET A 241 -2.44 -6.43 8.54
C MET A 241 -3.46 -7.11 9.45
N LEU A 242 -3.38 -8.44 9.60
CA LEU A 242 -4.25 -9.19 10.52
C LEU A 242 -4.05 -8.77 11.98
N GLY A 243 -2.84 -8.40 12.38
CA GLY A 243 -2.57 -7.85 13.71
C GLY A 243 -3.39 -6.58 13.98
N GLY A 244 -3.52 -5.70 12.99
CA GLY A 244 -4.30 -4.47 13.09
C GLY A 244 -5.80 -4.71 13.16
N THR A 245 -6.36 -5.57 12.31
CA THR A 245 -7.79 -5.92 12.35
C THR A 245 -8.17 -6.56 13.69
N GLU A 246 -7.30 -7.43 14.20
CA GLU A 246 -7.54 -8.10 15.49
C GLU A 246 -7.41 -7.13 16.68
N LEU A 247 -6.48 -6.18 16.65
CA LEU A 247 -6.35 -5.15 17.67
C LEU A 247 -7.62 -4.29 17.77
N ILE A 248 -8.14 -3.84 16.63
CA ILE A 248 -9.38 -3.04 16.54
C ILE A 248 -10.54 -3.86 17.10
N ARG A 249 -10.68 -5.11 16.69
CA ARG A 249 -11.75 -6.00 17.17
C ARG A 249 -11.68 -6.19 18.69
N ARG A 250 -10.50 -6.44 19.25
CA ARG A 250 -10.33 -6.70 20.69
C ARG A 250 -10.49 -5.46 21.57
N LYS A 251 -9.98 -4.32 21.11
CA LYS A 251 -10.03 -3.07 21.89
C LYS A 251 -11.36 -2.32 21.74
N LEU A 252 -11.94 -2.31 20.54
CA LEU A 252 -13.10 -1.48 20.23
C LEU A 252 -14.39 -2.29 20.00
N GLY A 253 -14.31 -3.61 19.87
CA GLY A 253 -15.46 -4.44 19.52
C GLY A 253 -16.03 -4.10 18.13
N LYS A 254 -15.19 -3.61 17.21
CA LYS A 254 -15.58 -3.19 15.86
C LYS A 254 -14.81 -3.97 14.82
N ASP A 255 -15.39 -4.06 13.62
CA ASP A 255 -14.79 -4.72 12.50
C ASP A 255 -13.97 -3.73 11.66
N ALA A 256 -12.82 -4.21 11.20
CA ALA A 256 -11.96 -3.56 10.24
C ALA A 256 -11.39 -4.63 9.29
N TYR A 257 -11.15 -4.25 8.05
CA TYR A 257 -10.88 -5.21 6.99
C TYR A 257 -9.49 -5.03 6.39
N ALA A 258 -8.97 -6.12 5.83
CA ALA A 258 -7.69 -6.13 5.16
C ALA A 258 -7.79 -6.85 3.82
N MET A 259 -7.12 -6.30 2.80
CA MET A 259 -6.99 -6.90 1.48
C MET A 259 -5.57 -6.75 0.98
N THR A 260 -4.97 -7.85 0.51
CA THR A 260 -3.65 -7.83 -0.13
C THR A 260 -3.76 -7.90 -1.63
N ILE A 261 -2.76 -7.30 -2.28
CA ILE A 261 -2.58 -7.40 -3.72
C ILE A 261 -1.38 -8.27 -4.05
N THR A 262 -1.46 -8.92 -5.21
CA THR A 262 -0.36 -9.72 -5.76
C THR A 262 0.91 -8.89 -5.89
N LEU A 263 2.04 -9.47 -5.50
CA LEU A 263 3.33 -8.80 -5.63
C LEU A 263 3.77 -8.73 -7.09
N LEU A 264 4.41 -7.62 -7.45
CA LEU A 264 5.09 -7.51 -8.72
C LEU A 264 6.38 -8.34 -8.67
N LEU A 265 6.47 -9.36 -9.51
CA LEU A 265 7.61 -10.26 -9.59
C LEU A 265 8.43 -9.97 -10.86
N ASN A 266 9.73 -10.21 -10.79
CA ASN A 266 10.58 -10.23 -11.99
C ASN A 266 10.45 -11.56 -12.74
N SER A 267 11.14 -11.70 -13.86
CA SER A 267 11.13 -12.94 -14.68
C SER A 267 11.63 -14.19 -13.95
N GLU A 268 12.34 -14.02 -12.83
CA GLU A 268 12.84 -15.11 -11.97
C GLU A 268 11.84 -15.44 -10.83
N GLY A 269 10.66 -14.82 -10.78
CA GLY A 269 9.68 -14.98 -9.71
C GLY A 269 10.05 -14.29 -8.39
N LYS A 270 11.04 -13.40 -8.38
CA LYS A 270 11.44 -12.65 -7.19
C LYS A 270 10.70 -11.31 -7.13
N LYS A 271 10.34 -10.87 -5.92
CA LYS A 271 9.68 -9.58 -5.69
C LYS A 271 10.49 -8.44 -6.32
N MET A 272 9.83 -7.65 -7.17
CA MET A 272 10.41 -6.41 -7.70
C MET A 272 10.44 -5.34 -6.62
N GLY A 273 11.59 -4.70 -6.48
CA GLY A 273 11.80 -3.65 -5.49
C GLY A 273 13.27 -3.25 -5.50
N LYS A 274 13.90 -3.16 -4.33
CA LYS A 274 15.36 -3.01 -4.23
C LYS A 274 16.02 -4.35 -4.53
N THR A 275 16.36 -4.62 -5.79
CA THR A 275 17.09 -5.84 -6.21
C THR A 275 18.60 -5.61 -6.11
N GLN A 276 19.39 -6.70 -6.15
CA GLN A 276 20.86 -6.61 -6.20
C GLN A 276 21.37 -5.86 -7.45
N LYS A 277 20.56 -5.76 -8.51
CA LYS A 277 20.86 -5.01 -9.75
C LYS A 277 20.36 -3.55 -9.71
N GLY A 278 19.84 -3.07 -8.58
CA GLY A 278 19.25 -1.74 -8.41
C GLY A 278 17.73 -1.75 -8.40
N ALA A 279 17.12 -0.69 -7.86
CA ALA A 279 15.68 -0.48 -7.90
C ALA A 279 15.30 0.30 -9.15
N VAL A 280 14.11 0.01 -9.69
CA VAL A 280 13.49 0.86 -10.72
C VAL A 280 12.75 1.98 -9.99
N TRP A 281 13.31 3.19 -10.06
CA TRP A 281 12.86 4.34 -9.29
C TRP A 281 11.81 5.16 -10.04
N LEU A 282 10.91 5.83 -9.31
CA LEU A 282 9.98 6.80 -9.87
C LEU A 282 10.61 8.19 -10.06
N ASP A 283 11.81 8.40 -9.54
CA ASP A 283 12.59 9.61 -9.81
C ASP A 283 13.28 9.48 -11.17
N PRO A 284 12.95 10.35 -12.16
CA PRO A 284 13.55 10.32 -13.49
C PRO A 284 15.06 10.59 -13.52
N ASN A 285 15.61 11.14 -12.42
CA ASN A 285 17.06 11.33 -12.31
C ASN A 285 17.78 10.04 -11.86
N LYS A 286 17.05 9.05 -11.33
CA LYS A 286 17.58 7.75 -10.88
C LYS A 286 17.31 6.63 -11.87
N THR A 287 16.14 6.63 -12.49
CA THR A 287 15.75 5.72 -13.57
C THR A 287 15.11 6.56 -14.65
N SER A 288 15.72 6.57 -15.83
CA SER A 288 15.17 7.35 -16.93
C SER A 288 13.78 6.82 -17.33
N PRO A 289 12.91 7.66 -17.90
CA PRO A 289 11.63 7.23 -18.45
C PRO A 289 11.71 6.06 -19.41
N PHE A 290 12.75 6.04 -20.22
CA PHE A 290 12.99 4.98 -21.19
C PHE A 290 13.33 3.64 -20.52
N GLU A 291 14.16 3.66 -19.48
CA GLU A 291 14.51 2.47 -18.71
C GLU A 291 13.37 1.96 -17.85
N PHE A 292 12.47 2.86 -17.43
CA PHE A 292 11.27 2.48 -16.65
C PHE A 292 10.25 1.75 -17.52
N TYR A 293 10.12 2.12 -18.81
CA TYR A 293 9.17 1.54 -19.78
C TYR A 293 9.71 0.24 -20.37
#